data_e36a4fb288e84cda353687da34b65e42
#
_entry.id   e36a4fb288e84cda353687da34b65e42
#
_cell.length_a   1.000
_cell.length_b   1.000
_cell.length_c   1.000
_cell.angle_alpha   90.00
_cell.angle_beta   90.00
_cell.angle_gamma   90.00
#
_symmetry.space_group_name_H-M   'P 1'
#
loop_
_entity.id
_entity.type
_entity.pdbx_description
1 polymer ?
#
loop_
_entity_poly.entity_id
_entity_poly.type
_entity_poly.pdbx_seq_one_letter_code
_entity_poly.pdbx_strand_id
1 'polypeptide(L)'
;KKNSGVTNEIRIRRCYGCGAVLQDKNPKMTGYIPTIKLKQEDEQLCERCYKLRHYNEQDDQDPQFNSDYESILKEAVKTQALIVYVLDIFSLEASFIANIGPMLGTNLLVILNKRDILPKSLSDDKIIADCKARLKSENVFPTEILITSSHKNYNIDSLLKTIETMRKGKNVYFVGASQVGKSSLSLTRIKQTS
;
A
#
# COMPACT_ATOMS: atom_id res chain seq x y z
N LYS A 1 37.04 -16.30 32.82
CA LYS A 1 36.00 -16.95 31.97
C LYS A 1 34.90 -15.90 31.77
N LYS A 2 34.86 -15.26 30.59
CA LYS A 2 33.80 -14.33 30.22
C LYS A 2 32.71 -15.10 29.47
N ASN A 3 31.54 -15.21 30.08
CA ASN A 3 30.34 -15.71 29.41
C ASN A 3 29.83 -14.61 28.47
N SER A 4 29.97 -14.84 27.20
CA SER A 4 29.29 -14.06 26.15
C SER A 4 27.88 -14.60 25.98
N GLY A 5 26.91 -13.97 26.63
CA GLY A 5 25.49 -14.24 26.41
C GLY A 5 25.10 -13.82 25.00
N VAL A 6 24.79 -14.78 24.14
CA VAL A 6 24.17 -14.54 22.84
C VAL A 6 22.71 -14.25 23.09
N THR A 7 22.33 -12.98 23.10
CA THR A 7 20.93 -12.59 23.06
C THR A 7 20.42 -12.85 21.63
N ASN A 8 19.61 -13.90 21.47
CA ASN A 8 18.86 -14.16 20.25
C ASN A 8 17.75 -13.11 20.11
N GLU A 9 18.07 -11.94 19.56
CA GLU A 9 17.07 -11.01 19.13
C GLU A 9 16.31 -11.61 17.95
N ILE A 10 15.05 -11.93 18.15
CA ILE A 10 14.14 -12.37 17.08
C ILE A 10 13.87 -11.15 16.20
N ARG A 11 14.66 -10.96 15.14
CA ARG A 11 14.41 -9.93 14.14
C ARG A 11 13.24 -10.34 13.27
N ILE A 12 12.09 -9.72 13.47
CA ILE A 12 10.92 -9.91 12.60
C ILE A 12 11.24 -9.30 11.23
N ARG A 13 11.42 -10.16 10.23
CA ARG A 13 11.68 -9.74 8.84
C ARG A 13 10.38 -9.58 8.09
N ARG A 14 10.30 -8.54 7.26
CA ARG A 14 9.13 -8.25 6.43
C ARG A 14 9.48 -8.28 4.95
N CYS A 15 8.52 -8.72 4.14
CA CYS A 15 8.62 -8.68 2.70
C CYS A 15 8.72 -7.25 2.18
N TYR A 16 9.73 -6.95 1.40
CA TYR A 16 9.97 -5.61 0.83
C TYR A 16 8.89 -5.18 -0.19
N GLY A 17 8.14 -6.13 -0.75
CA GLY A 17 7.06 -5.85 -1.70
C GLY A 17 5.71 -5.61 -1.05
N CYS A 18 5.23 -6.52 -0.18
CA CYS A 18 3.89 -6.45 0.40
C CYS A 18 3.86 -6.12 1.90
N GLY A 19 5.02 -6.02 2.57
CA GLY A 19 5.10 -5.74 4.00
C GLY A 19 4.75 -6.91 4.93
N ALA A 20 4.31 -8.05 4.40
CA ALA A 20 3.97 -9.22 5.22
C ALA A 20 5.20 -9.75 5.98
N VAL A 21 4.99 -10.26 7.19
CA VAL A 21 6.04 -10.94 7.96
C VAL A 21 6.50 -12.16 7.17
N LEU A 22 7.82 -12.24 6.93
CA LEU A 22 8.41 -13.38 6.21
C LEU A 22 8.37 -14.63 7.10
N GLN A 23 7.91 -15.73 6.52
CA GLN A 23 7.79 -17.04 7.17
C GLN A 23 8.08 -18.15 6.17
N ASP A 24 8.61 -19.27 6.66
CA ASP A 24 8.98 -20.44 5.86
C ASP A 24 8.15 -21.69 6.19
N LYS A 25 7.10 -21.52 6.99
CA LYS A 25 6.30 -22.64 7.51
C LYS A 25 5.16 -23.06 6.60
N ASN A 26 4.46 -22.09 5.99
CA ASN A 26 3.29 -22.38 5.16
C ASN A 26 3.37 -21.70 3.80
N PRO A 27 3.59 -22.47 2.70
CA PRO A 27 3.67 -21.94 1.35
C PRO A 27 2.42 -21.21 0.86
N LYS A 28 1.25 -21.55 1.41
CA LYS A 28 -0.04 -20.96 1.04
C LYS A 28 -0.35 -19.63 1.76
N MET A 29 0.43 -19.27 2.78
CA MET A 29 0.21 -18.03 3.51
C MET A 29 1.07 -16.88 2.96
N THR A 30 0.56 -15.66 3.15
CA THR A 30 1.29 -14.44 2.80
C THR A 30 2.63 -14.36 3.54
N GLY A 31 3.65 -13.82 2.88
CA GLY A 31 4.99 -13.73 3.46
C GLY A 31 5.84 -15.00 3.31
N TYR A 32 5.34 -16.04 2.66
CA TYR A 32 6.12 -17.27 2.48
C TYR A 32 7.39 -17.02 1.66
N ILE A 33 8.50 -17.58 2.15
CA ILE A 33 9.81 -17.61 1.51
C ILE A 33 10.50 -18.92 1.85
N PRO A 34 11.18 -19.59 0.90
CA PRO A 34 11.94 -20.81 1.19
C PRO A 34 12.99 -20.58 2.31
N THR A 35 13.13 -21.54 3.21
CA THR A 35 14.01 -21.46 4.40
C THR A 35 15.46 -21.05 4.04
N ILE A 36 15.96 -21.50 2.89
CA ILE A 36 17.32 -21.16 2.41
C ILE A 36 17.45 -19.65 2.18
N LYS A 37 16.42 -18.99 1.61
CA LYS A 37 16.41 -17.56 1.37
C LYS A 37 16.14 -16.75 2.64
N LEU A 38 15.38 -17.28 3.58
CA LEU A 38 15.09 -16.59 4.86
C LEU A 38 16.35 -16.33 5.69
N LYS A 39 17.40 -17.12 5.50
CA LYS A 39 18.68 -16.98 6.23
C LYS A 39 19.61 -15.92 5.67
N GLN A 40 19.34 -15.38 4.49
CA GLN A 40 20.15 -14.32 3.87
C GLN A 40 19.80 -12.97 4.48
N GLU A 41 20.80 -12.07 4.65
CA GLU A 41 20.59 -10.78 5.31
C GLU A 41 20.08 -9.67 4.40
N ASP A 42 19.96 -9.92 3.09
CA ASP A 42 19.53 -8.95 2.11
C ASP A 42 18.02 -8.65 2.15
N GLU A 43 17.61 -7.56 1.51
CA GLU A 43 16.22 -7.20 1.29
C GLU A 43 15.48 -8.32 0.54
N GLN A 44 14.50 -8.94 1.18
CA GLN A 44 13.86 -10.15 0.65
C GLN A 44 12.41 -9.91 0.26
N LEU A 45 12.04 -10.48 -0.86
CA LEU A 45 10.66 -10.60 -1.32
C LEU A 45 10.11 -11.97 -0.92
N CYS A 46 8.86 -12.02 -0.43
CA CYS A 46 8.16 -13.30 -0.36
C CYS A 46 7.98 -13.90 -1.75
N GLU A 47 7.75 -15.21 -1.84
CA GLU A 47 7.66 -15.93 -3.12
C GLU A 47 6.64 -15.30 -4.07
N ARG A 48 5.49 -14.88 -3.57
CA ARG A 48 4.47 -14.19 -4.34
C ARG A 48 4.98 -12.88 -4.94
N CYS A 49 5.57 -12.00 -4.12
CA CYS A 49 6.10 -10.73 -4.62
C CYS A 49 7.27 -10.93 -5.58
N TYR A 50 8.05 -12.00 -5.39
CA TYR A 50 9.11 -12.39 -6.29
C TYR A 50 8.55 -12.80 -7.65
N LYS A 51 7.53 -13.68 -7.69
CA LYS A 51 6.85 -14.10 -8.92
C LYS A 51 6.22 -12.93 -9.65
N LEU A 52 5.50 -12.05 -8.95
CA LEU A 52 4.92 -10.83 -9.52
C LEU A 52 5.97 -9.91 -10.16
N ARG A 53 7.15 -9.80 -9.54
CA ARG A 53 8.20 -8.91 -10.02
C ARG A 53 8.97 -9.49 -11.21
N HIS A 54 9.19 -10.79 -11.25
CA HIS A 54 10.08 -11.44 -12.22
C HIS A 54 9.35 -12.15 -13.35
N TYR A 55 8.14 -12.62 -13.12
CA TYR A 55 7.41 -13.42 -14.11
C TYR A 55 6.10 -12.79 -14.55
N ASN A 56 5.70 -11.66 -13.95
CA ASN A 56 4.40 -11.01 -14.20
C ASN A 56 3.20 -11.98 -13.99
N GLU A 57 3.42 -13.07 -13.29
CA GLU A 57 2.38 -14.04 -12.95
C GLU A 57 1.51 -13.44 -11.84
N GLN A 58 0.36 -12.92 -12.23
CA GLN A 58 -0.74 -12.69 -11.30
C GLN A 58 -1.37 -14.07 -11.03
N ASP A 59 -1.18 -14.55 -9.79
CA ASP A 59 -2.04 -15.63 -9.28
C ASP A 59 -3.43 -15.03 -9.06
N ASP A 60 -4.23 -14.99 -10.12
CA ASP A 60 -5.64 -14.54 -10.10
C ASP A 60 -6.56 -15.46 -9.28
N GLN A 61 -5.98 -16.46 -8.61
CA GLN A 61 -6.75 -17.52 -7.94
C GLN A 61 -6.25 -17.85 -6.53
N ASP A 62 -5.97 -16.84 -5.67
CA ASP A 62 -5.95 -17.11 -4.25
C ASP A 62 -7.28 -16.64 -3.61
N PRO A 63 -8.30 -17.53 -3.49
CA PRO A 63 -9.61 -17.20 -2.90
C PRO A 63 -9.46 -16.65 -1.47
N GLN A 64 -8.39 -17.06 -0.78
CA GLN A 64 -8.12 -16.66 0.60
C GLN A 64 -7.61 -15.22 0.70
N PHE A 65 -6.83 -14.77 -0.29
CA PHE A 65 -6.36 -13.38 -0.31
C PHE A 65 -7.50 -12.39 -0.57
N ASN A 66 -8.42 -12.74 -1.45
CA ASN A 66 -9.58 -11.89 -1.74
C ASN A 66 -10.53 -11.80 -0.54
N SER A 67 -10.75 -12.92 0.18
CA SER A 67 -11.62 -12.94 1.36
C SER A 67 -11.05 -12.15 2.53
N ASP A 68 -9.74 -12.24 2.79
CA ASP A 68 -9.08 -11.48 3.86
C ASP A 68 -9.08 -9.98 3.56
N TYR A 69 -8.83 -9.62 2.30
CA TYR A 69 -8.83 -8.23 1.86
C TYR A 69 -10.22 -7.59 1.96
N GLU A 70 -11.26 -8.29 1.51
CA GLU A 70 -12.65 -7.85 1.65
C GLU A 70 -13.07 -7.70 3.11
N SER A 71 -12.68 -8.64 3.97
CA SER A 71 -13.02 -8.61 5.39
C SER A 71 -12.38 -7.40 6.09
N ILE A 72 -11.13 -7.09 5.77
CA ILE A 72 -10.42 -5.90 6.27
C ILE A 72 -11.12 -4.61 5.83
N LEU A 73 -11.51 -4.52 4.56
CA LEU A 73 -12.23 -3.34 4.06
C LEU A 73 -13.61 -3.18 4.68
N LYS A 74 -14.36 -4.28 4.84
CA LYS A 74 -15.66 -4.29 5.53
C LYS A 74 -15.52 -3.80 6.97
N GLU A 75 -14.49 -4.24 7.69
CA GLU A 75 -14.21 -3.76 9.04
C GLU A 75 -13.82 -2.28 9.06
N ALA A 76 -12.98 -1.83 8.14
CA ALA A 76 -12.59 -0.43 8.00
C ALA A 76 -13.82 0.46 7.80
N VAL A 77 -14.73 0.08 6.92
CA VAL A 77 -15.98 0.81 6.68
C VAL A 77 -16.89 0.78 7.91
N LYS A 78 -17.06 -0.38 8.56
CA LYS A 78 -17.87 -0.52 9.78
C LYS A 78 -17.37 0.37 10.91
N THR A 79 -16.09 0.49 11.09
CA THR A 79 -15.45 1.34 12.11
C THR A 79 -15.33 2.80 11.69
N GLN A 80 -15.76 3.15 10.47
CA GLN A 80 -15.57 4.46 9.85
C GLN A 80 -14.09 4.91 9.84
N ALA A 81 -13.19 3.96 9.72
CA ALA A 81 -11.77 4.23 9.56
C ALA A 81 -11.50 5.02 8.26
N LEU A 82 -10.37 5.70 8.18
CA LEU A 82 -9.95 6.34 6.95
C LEU A 82 -9.37 5.29 6.01
N ILE A 83 -9.92 5.21 4.81
CA ILE A 83 -9.34 4.42 3.72
C ILE A 83 -8.55 5.38 2.82
N VAL A 84 -7.30 5.05 2.58
CA VAL A 84 -6.38 5.78 1.70
C VAL A 84 -6.12 4.91 0.48
N TYR A 85 -6.77 5.23 -0.64
CA TYR A 85 -6.62 4.50 -1.90
C TYR A 85 -5.51 5.13 -2.73
N VAL A 86 -4.42 4.38 -2.92
CA VAL A 86 -3.22 4.85 -3.62
C VAL A 86 -3.23 4.36 -5.05
N LEU A 87 -3.13 5.28 -5.98
CA LEU A 87 -3.07 5.05 -7.43
C LEU A 87 -1.76 5.56 -7.99
N ASP A 88 -1.26 4.91 -9.02
CA ASP A 88 -0.12 5.35 -9.80
C ASP A 88 -0.60 6.29 -10.91
N ILE A 89 -0.20 7.55 -10.86
CA ILE A 89 -0.65 8.57 -11.82
C ILE A 89 -0.20 8.29 -13.25
N PHE A 90 0.94 7.62 -13.43
CA PHE A 90 1.48 7.27 -14.74
C PHE A 90 0.80 6.04 -15.35
N SER A 91 0.46 5.06 -14.50
CA SER A 91 -0.21 3.82 -14.89
C SER A 91 -1.60 3.74 -14.26
N LEU A 92 -2.39 4.79 -14.43
CA LEU A 92 -3.65 4.95 -13.72
C LEU A 92 -4.59 3.76 -13.94
N GLU A 93 -4.78 3.34 -15.20
CA GLU A 93 -5.65 2.21 -15.56
C GLU A 93 -5.20 0.89 -14.91
N ALA A 94 -3.91 0.61 -14.93
CA ALA A 94 -3.35 -0.60 -14.34
C ALA A 94 -3.31 -0.57 -12.80
N SER A 95 -3.51 0.59 -12.18
CA SER A 95 -3.51 0.75 -10.73
C SER A 95 -4.90 0.61 -10.10
N PHE A 96 -5.97 0.58 -10.90
CA PHE A 96 -7.30 0.28 -10.39
C PHE A 96 -7.44 -1.20 -10.01
N ILE A 97 -8.08 -1.43 -8.88
CA ILE A 97 -8.49 -2.76 -8.44
C ILE A 97 -9.93 -2.97 -8.90
N ALA A 98 -10.17 -4.02 -9.66
CA ALA A 98 -11.50 -4.33 -10.18
C ALA A 98 -12.55 -4.42 -9.06
N ASN A 99 -13.70 -3.80 -9.28
CA ASN A 99 -14.86 -3.83 -8.36
C ASN A 99 -14.60 -3.33 -6.93
N ILE A 100 -13.54 -2.56 -6.69
CA ILE A 100 -13.20 -2.07 -5.35
C ILE A 100 -14.13 -0.95 -4.87
N GLY A 101 -14.66 -0.14 -5.79
CA GLY A 101 -15.43 1.07 -5.47
C GLY A 101 -16.47 0.88 -4.37
N PRO A 102 -17.38 -0.10 -4.45
CA PRO A 102 -18.39 -0.35 -3.42
C PRO A 102 -17.82 -0.71 -2.03
N MET A 103 -16.56 -1.13 -1.95
CA MET A 103 -15.92 -1.56 -0.70
C MET A 103 -15.14 -0.43 0.00
N LEU A 104 -14.95 0.73 -0.64
CA LEU A 104 -14.11 1.81 -0.10
C LEU A 104 -14.83 2.72 0.90
N GLY A 105 -16.16 2.63 0.99
CA GLY A 105 -16.95 3.46 1.90
C GLY A 105 -16.89 4.96 1.56
N THR A 106 -17.29 5.79 2.53
CA THR A 106 -17.41 7.26 2.34
C THR A 106 -16.25 8.07 2.92
N ASN A 107 -15.52 7.54 3.91
CA ASN A 107 -14.34 8.20 4.48
C ASN A 107 -13.09 7.81 3.68
N LEU A 108 -13.02 8.33 2.45
CA LEU A 108 -12.06 7.92 1.44
C LEU A 108 -11.18 9.09 0.99
N LEU A 109 -9.87 8.91 1.10
CA LEU A 109 -8.84 9.75 0.49
C LEU A 109 -8.21 9.00 -0.69
N VAL A 110 -8.19 9.61 -1.86
CA VAL A 110 -7.44 9.08 -3.01
C VAL A 110 -6.11 9.80 -3.14
N ILE A 111 -5.04 9.05 -3.30
CA ILE A 111 -3.70 9.56 -3.54
C ILE A 111 -3.27 9.18 -4.95
N LEU A 112 -2.94 10.18 -5.75
CA LEU A 112 -2.29 10.03 -7.04
C LEU A 112 -0.79 10.18 -6.83
N ASN A 113 -0.09 9.04 -6.70
CA ASN A 113 1.34 9.02 -6.42
C ASN A 113 2.18 9.01 -7.69
N LYS A 114 3.48 9.29 -7.55
CA LYS A 114 4.49 9.36 -8.61
C LYS A 114 4.37 10.59 -9.53
N ARG A 115 3.97 11.75 -8.98
CA ARG A 115 3.89 13.03 -9.69
C ARG A 115 5.19 13.41 -10.41
N ASP A 116 6.32 12.97 -9.88
CA ASP A 116 7.67 13.24 -10.40
C ASP A 116 7.94 12.62 -11.78
N ILE A 117 7.15 11.66 -12.21
CA ILE A 117 7.28 11.00 -13.52
C ILE A 117 6.60 11.82 -14.62
N LEU A 118 5.60 12.63 -14.27
CA LEU A 118 4.86 13.44 -15.25
C LEU A 118 5.58 14.77 -15.54
N PRO A 119 5.41 15.31 -16.76
CA PRO A 119 5.95 16.62 -17.10
C PRO A 119 5.49 17.71 -16.14
N LYS A 120 6.39 18.65 -15.80
CA LYS A 120 6.07 19.80 -14.94
C LYS A 120 5.05 20.77 -15.56
N SER A 121 4.90 20.76 -16.88
CA SER A 121 3.93 21.57 -17.61
C SER A 121 2.48 21.15 -17.39
N LEU A 122 2.24 19.91 -16.92
CA LEU A 122 0.90 19.46 -16.55
C LEU A 122 0.52 20.03 -15.18
N SER A 123 -0.59 20.76 -15.12
CA SER A 123 -1.11 21.26 -13.84
C SER A 123 -1.77 20.13 -13.04
N ASP A 124 -1.59 20.17 -11.73
CA ASP A 124 -2.20 19.19 -10.83
C ASP A 124 -3.73 19.24 -10.87
N ASP A 125 -4.32 20.43 -11.04
CA ASP A 125 -5.77 20.59 -11.14
C ASP A 125 -6.34 19.85 -12.35
N LYS A 126 -5.65 19.92 -13.49
CA LYS A 126 -6.07 19.18 -14.69
C LYS A 126 -5.97 17.67 -14.48
N ILE A 127 -4.88 17.21 -13.88
CA ILE A 127 -4.69 15.80 -13.57
C ILE A 127 -5.79 15.29 -12.62
N ILE A 128 -6.13 16.06 -11.59
CA ILE A 128 -7.20 15.72 -10.64
C ILE A 128 -8.56 15.68 -11.36
N ALA A 129 -8.84 16.64 -12.24
CA ALA A 129 -10.10 16.67 -12.98
C ALA A 129 -10.28 15.44 -13.88
N ASP A 130 -9.23 15.07 -14.63
CA ASP A 130 -9.24 13.89 -15.49
C ASP A 130 -9.40 12.60 -14.64
N CYS A 131 -8.70 12.52 -13.50
CA CYS A 131 -8.80 11.39 -12.59
C CYS A 131 -10.19 11.28 -11.95
N LYS A 132 -10.84 12.38 -11.60
CA LYS A 132 -12.21 12.37 -11.05
C LYS A 132 -13.20 11.70 -11.98
N ALA A 133 -13.13 11.99 -13.28
CA ALA A 133 -13.99 11.35 -14.27
C ALA A 133 -13.77 9.84 -14.30
N ARG A 134 -12.51 9.40 -14.22
CA ARG A 134 -12.15 7.99 -14.23
C ARG A 134 -12.55 7.28 -12.93
N LEU A 135 -12.35 7.89 -11.78
CA LEU A 135 -12.80 7.38 -10.49
C LEU A 135 -14.30 7.14 -10.46
N LYS A 136 -15.07 8.09 -11.00
CA LYS A 136 -16.53 7.97 -11.10
C LYS A 136 -16.97 6.77 -11.94
N SER A 137 -16.28 6.45 -13.04
CA SER A 137 -16.59 5.27 -13.86
C SER A 137 -16.28 3.95 -13.15
N GLU A 138 -15.40 3.96 -12.16
CA GLU A 138 -15.10 2.81 -11.28
C GLU A 138 -15.95 2.78 -10.00
N ASN A 139 -16.98 3.63 -9.89
CA ASN A 139 -17.80 3.79 -8.68
C ASN A 139 -16.97 4.17 -7.43
N VAL A 140 -15.89 4.93 -7.60
CA VAL A 140 -15.06 5.45 -6.52
C VAL A 140 -15.38 6.92 -6.30
N PHE A 141 -15.87 7.27 -5.11
CA PHE A 141 -16.28 8.63 -4.75
C PHE A 141 -15.49 9.13 -3.55
N PRO A 142 -14.28 9.67 -3.78
CA PRO A 142 -13.43 10.14 -2.69
C PRO A 142 -13.97 11.44 -2.07
N THR A 143 -13.73 11.58 -0.76
CA THR A 143 -13.93 12.85 -0.05
C THR A 143 -12.89 13.87 -0.51
N GLU A 144 -11.65 13.41 -0.73
CA GLU A 144 -10.54 14.26 -1.18
C GLU A 144 -9.58 13.49 -2.08
N ILE A 145 -8.91 14.22 -2.99
CA ILE A 145 -7.87 13.68 -3.88
C ILE A 145 -6.62 14.53 -3.71
N LEU A 146 -5.49 13.87 -3.46
CA LEU A 146 -4.18 14.52 -3.39
C LEU A 146 -3.22 13.90 -4.40
N ILE A 147 -2.39 14.78 -4.98
CA ILE A 147 -1.25 14.36 -5.82
C ILE A 147 0.01 14.39 -4.96
N THR A 148 0.82 13.33 -5.03
CA THR A 148 2.05 13.20 -4.26
C THR A 148 3.18 12.61 -5.08
N SER A 149 4.40 12.78 -4.59
CA SER A 149 5.55 11.95 -4.96
C SER A 149 6.29 11.55 -3.70
N SER A 150 6.22 10.28 -3.34
CA SER A 150 7.00 9.73 -2.23
C SER A 150 8.52 9.79 -2.52
N HIS A 151 8.93 9.70 -3.78
CA HIS A 151 10.32 9.75 -4.20
C HIS A 151 10.92 11.16 -4.09
N LYS A 152 10.13 12.21 -4.36
CA LYS A 152 10.59 13.62 -4.32
C LYS A 152 10.06 14.39 -3.11
N ASN A 153 9.42 13.73 -2.15
CA ASN A 153 8.73 14.35 -1.01
C ASN A 153 7.74 15.44 -1.41
N TYR A 154 7.17 15.34 -2.62
CA TYR A 154 6.21 16.30 -3.11
C TYR A 154 4.86 16.10 -2.41
N ASN A 155 4.36 17.15 -1.81
CA ASN A 155 3.05 17.22 -1.15
C ASN A 155 2.85 16.27 0.03
N ILE A 156 3.94 15.73 0.61
CA ILE A 156 3.88 14.75 1.71
C ILE A 156 3.37 15.40 3.00
N ASP A 157 3.78 16.63 3.31
CA ASP A 157 3.31 17.33 4.51
C ASP A 157 1.80 17.62 4.45
N SER A 158 1.29 18.01 3.27
CA SER A 158 -0.15 18.18 3.04
C SER A 158 -0.89 16.86 3.20
N LEU A 159 -0.35 15.78 2.65
CA LEU A 159 -0.90 14.43 2.83
C LEU A 159 -1.02 14.06 4.31
N LEU A 160 0.04 14.29 5.09
CA LEU A 160 0.03 13.97 6.51
C LEU A 160 -1.04 14.76 7.28
N LYS A 161 -1.16 16.07 7.00
CA LYS A 161 -2.18 16.92 7.60
C LYS A 161 -3.60 16.45 7.23
N THR A 162 -3.81 16.13 5.96
CA THR A 162 -5.10 15.63 5.46
C THR A 162 -5.48 14.31 6.12
N ILE A 163 -4.55 13.36 6.21
CA ILE A 163 -4.77 12.09 6.90
C ILE A 163 -5.15 12.34 8.36
N GLU A 164 -4.40 13.20 9.07
CA GLU A 164 -4.68 13.49 10.49
C GLU A 164 -6.07 14.11 10.69
N THR A 165 -6.45 15.02 9.82
CA THR A 165 -7.78 15.66 9.85
C THR A 165 -8.89 14.65 9.53
N MET A 166 -8.73 13.83 8.50
CA MET A 166 -9.76 12.92 8.04
C MET A 166 -9.93 11.69 8.93
N ARG A 167 -8.85 11.17 9.51
CA ARG A 167 -8.92 9.96 10.35
C ARG A 167 -9.66 10.18 11.68
N LYS A 168 -9.68 11.39 12.20
CA LYS A 168 -10.37 11.75 13.47
C LYS A 168 -10.05 10.78 14.62
N GLY A 169 -8.77 10.46 14.79
CA GLY A 169 -8.30 9.50 15.81
C GLY A 169 -8.56 8.01 15.50
N LYS A 170 -9.15 7.68 14.36
CA LYS A 170 -9.42 6.30 13.94
C LYS A 170 -8.24 5.70 13.16
N ASN A 171 -8.31 4.40 12.90
CA ASN A 171 -7.32 3.69 12.10
C ASN A 171 -7.29 4.21 10.66
N VAL A 172 -6.15 3.98 10.00
CA VAL A 172 -5.94 4.32 8.58
C VAL A 172 -5.53 3.06 7.83
N TYR A 173 -6.24 2.76 6.75
CA TYR A 173 -5.98 1.61 5.88
C TYR A 173 -5.49 2.07 4.52
N PHE A 174 -4.27 1.68 4.15
CA PHE A 174 -3.72 1.95 2.82
C PHE A 174 -4.07 0.82 1.86
N VAL A 175 -4.72 1.18 0.79
CA VAL A 175 -5.27 0.29 -0.24
C VAL A 175 -4.68 0.67 -1.59
N GLY A 176 -4.53 -0.27 -2.50
CA GLY A 176 -4.03 -0.02 -3.85
C GLY A 176 -3.34 -1.24 -4.45
N ALA A 177 -3.15 -1.27 -5.74
CA ALA A 177 -2.45 -2.32 -6.47
C ALA A 177 -0.98 -2.48 -6.01
N SER A 178 -0.30 -3.48 -6.51
CA SER A 178 1.14 -3.62 -6.26
C SER A 178 1.92 -2.46 -6.89
N GLN A 179 3.03 -2.05 -6.27
CA GLN A 179 3.98 -1.05 -6.78
C GLN A 179 3.46 0.40 -6.95
N VAL A 180 2.26 0.74 -6.50
CA VAL A 180 1.76 2.13 -6.54
C VAL A 180 2.42 3.03 -5.48
N GLY A 181 3.24 2.48 -4.58
CA GLY A 181 3.98 3.22 -3.56
C GLY A 181 3.34 3.26 -2.17
N LYS A 182 2.41 2.37 -1.85
CA LYS A 182 1.78 2.28 -0.50
C LYS A 182 2.82 2.21 0.63
N SER A 183 3.78 1.30 0.52
CA SER A 183 4.82 1.11 1.54
C SER A 183 5.69 2.34 1.72
N SER A 184 6.03 3.04 0.63
CA SER A 184 6.82 4.27 0.68
C SER A 184 6.06 5.39 1.40
N LEU A 185 4.75 5.50 1.18
CA LEU A 185 3.90 6.50 1.83
C LEU A 185 3.61 6.17 3.29
N SER A 186 3.44 4.90 3.64
CA SER A 186 3.18 4.48 5.03
C SER A 186 4.43 4.56 5.91
N LEU A 187 5.62 4.27 5.38
CA LEU A 187 6.89 4.31 6.12
C LEU A 187 7.35 5.73 6.46
N THR A 188 6.97 6.71 5.67
CA THR A 188 7.34 8.12 5.91
C THR A 188 6.82 8.64 7.26
N ARG A 189 5.89 7.94 7.91
CA ARG A 189 5.18 8.42 9.10
C ARG A 189 5.45 7.70 10.40
N ILE A 190 5.82 6.44 10.40
CA ILE A 190 6.01 5.67 11.65
C ILE A 190 7.21 6.16 12.46
N LYS A 191 8.09 6.97 11.87
CA LYS A 191 9.28 7.53 12.55
C LYS A 191 9.05 8.84 13.32
N GLN A 192 7.85 9.43 13.29
CA GLN A 192 7.59 10.75 13.91
C GLN A 192 6.70 10.74 15.16
N THR A 193 6.26 9.57 15.61
CA THR A 193 5.48 9.45 16.87
C THR A 193 6.12 8.43 17.79
N SER A 194 7.30 8.75 18.30
CA SER A 194 7.90 8.14 19.50
C SER A 194 8.41 9.24 20.39
#